data_4d23b9f9a44ae863ab37b90488f216c1
#
_entry.id   4d23b9f9a44ae863ab37b90488f216c1
#
_cell.length_a   1.000
_cell.length_b   1.000
_cell.length_c   1.000
_cell.angle_alpha   90.00
_cell.angle_beta   90.00
_cell.angle_gamma   90.00
#
_symmetry.space_group_name_H-M   'P 1'
#
loop_
_entity.id
_entity.type
_entity.pdbx_description
1 polymer ?
#
loop_
_entity_poly.entity_id
_entity_poly.type
_entity_poly.pdbx_seq_one_letter_code
_entity_poly.pdbx_strand_id
1 'polypeptide(L)'
;NGGNGVSVLTADSPTGPWSDPLGKAMITRETPNCGDITWLFDPAVMVDDDGTGYLCFGGGVPDGKDAMPGTSRVVKLGEDMISLAGTPVTIEAPYLFEDSGINKIGDTYYYTYCSNWNTSGNSYGMTSGAIEYMTASNPLGPYTYGGELFPNQGKFFGLYGNNHHSICAVNGQLYLFYHNRSV
;
A
#
# COMPACT_ATOMS: atom_id res chain seq x y z
N ASN A 1 -9.12 -0.05 15.98
CA ASN A 1 -7.71 -0.02 16.40
C ASN A 1 -6.87 -0.54 15.24
N GLY A 2 -6.20 0.36 14.53
CA GLY A 2 -5.26 0.00 13.48
C GLY A 2 -4.10 -0.85 14.01
N GLY A 3 -3.44 -1.61 13.13
CA GLY A 3 -2.30 -2.43 13.49
C GLY A 3 -1.18 -1.65 14.18
N ASN A 4 -0.43 -2.32 15.02
CA ASN A 4 0.67 -1.73 15.77
C ASN A 4 2.05 -2.13 15.23
N GLY A 5 2.11 -2.94 14.18
CA GLY A 5 3.35 -3.37 13.56
C GLY A 5 3.12 -4.26 12.35
N VAL A 6 4.14 -4.40 11.53
CA VAL A 6 4.20 -5.33 10.41
C VAL A 6 5.18 -6.44 10.76
N SER A 7 4.72 -7.69 10.67
CA SER A 7 5.52 -8.89 10.92
C SER A 7 5.75 -9.66 9.63
N VAL A 8 6.74 -10.54 9.63
CA VAL A 8 7.07 -11.41 8.50
C VAL A 8 7.14 -12.86 8.97
N LEU A 9 6.59 -13.75 8.17
CA LEU A 9 6.71 -15.19 8.35
C LEU A 9 7.41 -15.78 7.13
N THR A 10 8.11 -16.89 7.32
CA THR A 10 8.81 -17.62 6.26
C THR A 10 8.34 -19.07 6.18
N ALA A 11 8.33 -19.64 4.98
CA ALA A 11 8.06 -21.05 4.73
C ALA A 11 8.70 -21.49 3.40
N ASP A 12 8.95 -22.79 3.26
CA ASP A 12 9.43 -23.39 2.00
C ASP A 12 8.29 -23.65 1.00
N SER A 13 7.04 -23.51 1.46
CA SER A 13 5.84 -23.74 0.65
C SER A 13 4.76 -22.71 1.01
N PRO A 14 3.91 -22.28 0.05
CA PRO A 14 2.81 -21.35 0.33
C PRO A 14 1.77 -21.92 1.30
N THR A 15 1.76 -23.23 1.52
CA THR A 15 0.90 -23.88 2.52
C THR A 15 1.57 -24.06 3.87
N GLY A 16 2.78 -23.60 4.04
CA GLY A 16 3.59 -23.73 5.26
C GLY A 16 4.32 -25.09 5.38
N PRO A 17 4.74 -25.49 6.58
CA PRO A 17 4.52 -24.74 7.84
C PRO A 17 5.23 -23.38 7.86
N TRP A 18 4.55 -22.38 8.42
CA TRP A 18 5.08 -21.03 8.58
C TRP A 18 5.85 -20.91 9.90
N SER A 19 6.96 -20.19 9.87
CA SER A 19 7.77 -19.86 11.04
C SER A 19 7.95 -18.36 11.17
N ASP A 20 8.07 -17.88 12.40
CA ASP A 20 8.42 -16.49 12.70
C ASP A 20 9.93 -16.38 12.93
N PRO A 21 10.73 -15.91 11.95
CA PRO A 21 12.18 -15.86 12.07
C PRO A 21 12.67 -14.78 13.04
N LEU A 22 11.84 -13.78 13.35
CA LEU A 22 12.22 -12.64 14.18
C LEU A 22 11.70 -12.74 15.61
N GLY A 23 10.62 -13.47 15.86
CA GLY A 23 9.93 -13.52 17.15
C GLY A 23 9.35 -12.17 17.59
N LYS A 24 9.24 -11.21 16.66
CA LYS A 24 8.75 -9.85 16.91
C LYS A 24 8.32 -9.19 15.59
N ALA A 25 7.61 -8.06 15.68
CA ALA A 25 7.33 -7.26 14.49
C ALA A 25 8.64 -6.72 13.87
N MET A 26 8.72 -6.78 12.54
CA MET A 26 9.82 -6.21 11.75
C MET A 26 9.77 -4.69 11.75
N ILE A 27 8.56 -4.13 11.70
CA ILE A 27 8.31 -2.68 11.70
C ILE A 27 7.37 -2.36 12.86
N THR A 28 7.74 -1.37 13.65
CA THR A 28 6.95 -0.83 14.77
C THR A 28 6.94 0.69 14.70
N ARG A 29 6.24 1.35 15.61
CA ARG A 29 6.28 2.81 15.75
C ARG A 29 7.65 3.36 16.15
N GLU A 30 8.53 2.51 16.68
CA GLU A 30 9.91 2.86 17.04
C GLU A 30 10.85 2.80 15.82
N THR A 31 10.40 2.19 14.71
CA THR A 31 11.13 2.20 13.44
C THR A 31 11.26 3.65 12.96
N PRO A 32 12.45 4.11 12.54
CA PRO A 32 12.64 5.47 12.05
C PRO A 32 11.58 5.86 11.02
N ASN A 33 11.04 7.08 11.14
CA ASN A 33 9.98 7.62 10.27
C ASN A 33 8.64 6.83 10.28
N CYS A 34 8.34 6.08 11.37
CA CYS A 34 7.08 5.33 11.50
C CYS A 34 6.22 5.75 12.71
N GLY A 35 6.70 6.66 13.56
CA GLY A 35 6.02 7.03 14.80
C GLY A 35 4.69 7.75 14.61
N ASP A 36 4.50 8.43 13.49
CA ASP A 36 3.32 9.24 13.14
C ASP A 36 2.28 8.52 12.28
N ILE A 37 2.52 7.26 11.90
CA ILE A 37 1.58 6.46 11.12
C ILE A 37 0.35 6.14 11.97
N THR A 38 -0.84 6.51 11.49
CA THR A 38 -2.08 6.26 12.24
C THR A 38 -2.36 4.77 12.37
N TRP A 39 -2.29 4.02 11.27
CA TRP A 39 -2.46 2.57 11.22
C TRP A 39 -1.24 1.91 10.60
N LEU A 40 -0.50 1.15 11.39
CA LEU A 40 0.68 0.42 10.95
C LEU A 40 0.26 -0.97 10.48
N PHE A 41 -0.20 -1.08 9.24
CA PHE A 41 -0.86 -2.25 8.67
C PHE A 41 -0.77 -2.26 7.13
N ASP A 42 -1.56 -3.10 6.45
CA ASP A 42 -1.71 -3.22 4.98
C ASP A 42 -0.37 -3.29 4.24
N PRO A 43 0.49 -4.29 4.57
CA PRO A 43 1.75 -4.44 3.87
C PRO A 43 1.55 -4.97 2.45
N ALA A 44 2.24 -4.35 1.48
CA ALA A 44 2.36 -4.84 0.11
C ALA A 44 3.82 -4.92 -0.30
N VAL A 45 4.21 -6.03 -0.91
CA VAL A 45 5.59 -6.28 -1.33
C VAL A 45 5.67 -6.41 -2.85
N MET A 46 6.69 -5.79 -3.40
CA MET A 46 7.13 -6.02 -4.78
C MET A 46 8.58 -6.49 -4.74
N VAL A 47 8.91 -7.46 -5.57
CA VAL A 47 10.30 -7.83 -5.88
C VAL A 47 10.62 -7.31 -7.27
N ASP A 48 11.66 -6.48 -7.36
CA ASP A 48 12.10 -5.88 -8.61
C ASP A 48 12.87 -6.90 -9.47
N ASP A 49 13.14 -6.56 -10.73
CA ASP A 49 13.83 -7.43 -11.72
C ASP A 49 15.23 -7.84 -11.27
N ASP A 50 15.89 -7.05 -10.43
CA ASP A 50 17.20 -7.35 -9.84
C ASP A 50 17.13 -8.18 -8.55
N GLY A 51 15.95 -8.61 -8.13
CA GLY A 51 15.71 -9.36 -6.92
C GLY A 51 15.56 -8.51 -5.65
N THR A 52 15.64 -7.18 -5.75
CA THR A 52 15.46 -6.29 -4.61
C THR A 52 14.00 -6.23 -4.18
N GLY A 53 13.73 -6.46 -2.88
CA GLY A 53 12.41 -6.33 -2.30
C GLY A 53 12.09 -4.91 -1.85
N TYR A 54 10.86 -4.46 -2.08
CA TYR A 54 10.31 -3.19 -1.60
C TYR A 54 8.99 -3.44 -0.90
N LEU A 55 8.82 -2.84 0.27
CA LEU A 55 7.63 -2.99 1.12
C LEU A 55 6.95 -1.64 1.27
N CYS A 56 5.69 -1.55 0.86
CA CYS A 56 4.79 -0.45 1.20
C CYS A 56 3.90 -0.85 2.37
N PHE A 57 3.54 0.10 3.24
CA PHE A 57 2.68 -0.14 4.39
C PHE A 57 2.16 1.18 4.98
N GLY A 58 1.18 1.07 5.86
CA GLY A 58 0.62 2.19 6.60
C GLY A 58 -0.68 2.73 6.01
N GLY A 59 -1.30 3.62 6.74
CA GLY A 59 -2.56 4.26 6.38
C GLY A 59 -3.18 5.01 7.55
N GLY A 60 -4.44 5.35 7.35
CA GLY A 60 -5.24 6.12 8.29
C GLY A 60 -5.07 7.62 8.12
N VAL A 61 -6.08 8.34 8.57
CA VAL A 61 -6.19 9.79 8.39
C VAL A 61 -6.09 10.45 9.76
N PRO A 62 -4.99 11.17 10.07
CA PRO A 62 -4.91 11.98 11.27
C PRO A 62 -5.94 13.13 11.23
N ASP A 63 -6.38 13.56 12.40
CA ASP A 63 -7.35 14.66 12.53
C ASP A 63 -6.93 15.91 11.74
N GLY A 64 -7.82 16.38 10.86
CA GLY A 64 -7.60 17.58 10.05
C GLY A 64 -6.60 17.39 8.89
N LYS A 65 -6.21 16.15 8.57
CA LYS A 65 -5.26 15.85 7.49
C LYS A 65 -5.87 15.08 6.31
N ASP A 66 -7.16 15.25 6.04
CA ASP A 66 -7.86 14.53 4.97
C ASP A 66 -7.15 14.60 3.62
N ALA A 67 -6.67 15.78 3.23
CA ALA A 67 -6.07 16.02 1.92
C ALA A 67 -4.66 15.41 1.76
N MET A 68 -3.88 15.36 2.83
CA MET A 68 -2.51 14.85 2.83
C MET A 68 -2.19 14.17 4.17
N PRO A 69 -2.65 12.93 4.37
CA PRO A 69 -2.46 12.21 5.63
C PRO A 69 -0.99 11.95 5.97
N GLY A 70 -0.14 11.67 4.97
CA GLY A 70 1.28 11.40 5.13
C GLY A 70 1.57 10.12 5.93
N THR A 71 0.66 9.15 5.93
CA THR A 71 0.72 7.95 6.78
C THR A 71 1.14 6.67 6.06
N SER A 72 1.46 6.73 4.76
CA SER A 72 2.03 5.62 4.00
C SER A 72 3.54 5.72 3.90
N ARG A 73 4.18 4.56 3.85
CA ARG A 73 5.64 4.40 3.72
C ARG A 73 6.00 3.39 2.65
N VAL A 74 7.19 3.58 2.09
CA VAL A 74 7.88 2.56 1.30
C VAL A 74 9.30 2.39 1.84
N VAL A 75 9.80 1.16 1.85
CA VAL A 75 11.16 0.84 2.29
C VAL A 75 11.76 -0.28 1.45
N LYS A 76 13.07 -0.21 1.23
CA LYS A 76 13.84 -1.31 0.68
C LYS A 76 14.03 -2.38 1.74
N LEU A 77 13.80 -3.63 1.40
CA LEU A 77 14.10 -4.79 2.24
C LEU A 77 15.58 -5.18 2.13
N GLY A 78 16.11 -5.82 3.16
CA GLY A 78 17.39 -6.52 3.12
C GLY A 78 17.34 -7.71 2.16
N GLU A 79 18.49 -8.21 1.76
CA GLU A 79 18.62 -9.42 0.91
C GLU A 79 17.94 -10.65 1.52
N ASP A 80 17.82 -10.68 2.84
CA ASP A 80 17.14 -11.73 3.62
C ASP A 80 15.60 -11.62 3.59
N MET A 81 15.04 -10.52 3.05
CA MET A 81 13.61 -10.19 3.00
C MET A 81 12.92 -10.06 4.38
N ILE A 82 13.66 -10.18 5.47
CA ILE A 82 13.17 -10.09 6.86
C ILE A 82 13.81 -8.96 7.66
N SER A 83 14.62 -8.13 7.01
CA SER A 83 15.24 -6.92 7.56
C SER A 83 14.98 -5.70 6.65
N LEU A 84 15.25 -4.50 7.17
CA LEU A 84 15.16 -3.26 6.41
C LEU A 84 16.55 -2.83 5.94
N ALA A 85 16.69 -2.49 4.65
CA ALA A 85 17.92 -1.96 4.05
C ALA A 85 17.90 -0.42 3.94
N GLY A 86 17.25 0.26 4.85
CA GLY A 86 17.17 1.72 4.91
C GLY A 86 16.06 2.22 5.83
N THR A 87 15.92 3.53 5.89
CA THR A 87 14.82 4.19 6.59
C THR A 87 13.59 4.24 5.69
N PRO A 88 12.40 3.86 6.18
CA PRO A 88 11.16 4.05 5.43
C PRO A 88 10.97 5.49 4.95
N VAL A 89 10.56 5.64 3.70
CA VAL A 89 10.29 6.93 3.05
C VAL A 89 8.79 7.18 3.01
N THR A 90 8.38 8.41 3.35
CA THR A 90 6.96 8.80 3.26
C THR A 90 6.52 8.86 1.80
N ILE A 91 5.38 8.25 1.49
CA ILE A 91 4.69 8.46 0.22
C ILE A 91 3.66 9.56 0.44
N GLU A 92 3.84 10.68 -0.24
CA GLU A 92 2.93 11.84 -0.18
C GLU A 92 1.68 11.58 -1.05
N ALA A 93 0.89 10.59 -0.65
CA ALA A 93 -0.31 10.18 -1.36
C ALA A 93 -1.50 11.07 -0.95
N PRO A 94 -2.07 11.85 -1.89
CA PRO A 94 -3.19 12.72 -1.58
C PRO A 94 -4.43 11.90 -1.22
N TYR A 95 -5.15 12.31 -0.19
CA TYR A 95 -6.38 11.67 0.29
C TYR A 95 -6.23 10.18 0.56
N LEU A 96 -5.05 9.71 0.96
CA LEU A 96 -4.82 8.32 1.33
C LEU A 96 -5.73 7.90 2.49
N PHE A 97 -6.29 6.69 2.41
CA PHE A 97 -6.97 6.04 3.52
C PHE A 97 -6.23 4.77 3.95
N GLU A 98 -6.15 3.76 3.08
CA GLU A 98 -5.56 2.45 3.36
C GLU A 98 -5.21 1.68 2.06
N ASP A 99 -4.91 0.38 2.14
CA ASP A 99 -4.80 -0.55 1.02
C ASP A 99 -3.61 -0.25 0.11
N SER A 100 -2.40 -0.25 0.68
CA SER A 100 -1.17 -0.06 -0.11
C SER A 100 -0.96 -1.18 -1.12
N GLY A 101 -0.65 -0.80 -2.37
CA GLY A 101 -0.17 -1.69 -3.42
C GLY A 101 1.08 -1.13 -4.09
N ILE A 102 1.98 -1.99 -4.56
CA ILE A 102 3.16 -1.59 -5.33
C ILE A 102 3.41 -2.58 -6.45
N ASN A 103 3.58 -2.07 -7.67
CA ASN A 103 3.85 -2.86 -8.87
C ASN A 103 4.87 -2.14 -9.76
N LYS A 104 5.61 -2.90 -10.56
CA LYS A 104 6.43 -2.38 -11.66
C LYS A 104 5.86 -2.84 -12.99
N ILE A 105 5.70 -1.92 -13.93
CA ILE A 105 5.25 -2.21 -15.30
C ILE A 105 6.16 -1.46 -16.25
N GLY A 106 6.96 -2.19 -17.01
CA GLY A 106 8.07 -1.60 -17.75
C GLY A 106 9.06 -0.93 -16.80
N ASP A 107 9.43 0.31 -17.08
CA ASP A 107 10.36 1.09 -16.25
C ASP A 107 9.65 1.99 -15.22
N THR A 108 8.35 1.81 -15.03
CA THR A 108 7.53 2.65 -14.16
C THR A 108 7.06 1.87 -12.94
N TYR A 109 7.25 2.48 -11.77
CA TYR A 109 6.71 1.99 -10.49
C TYR A 109 5.37 2.64 -10.22
N TYR A 110 4.40 1.82 -9.84
CA TYR A 110 3.04 2.21 -9.51
C TYR A 110 2.81 1.94 -8.02
N TYR A 111 2.49 2.99 -7.29
CA TYR A 111 1.92 2.88 -5.94
C TYR A 111 0.41 3.06 -6.06
N THR A 112 -0.36 2.15 -5.49
CA THR A 112 -1.82 2.17 -5.49
C THR A 112 -2.35 2.16 -4.07
N TYR A 113 -3.51 2.78 -3.84
CA TYR A 113 -4.10 2.91 -2.51
C TYR A 113 -5.60 3.21 -2.59
N CYS A 114 -6.33 2.95 -1.51
CA CYS A 114 -7.72 3.37 -1.35
C CYS A 114 -7.78 4.82 -0.87
N SER A 115 -8.57 5.66 -1.56
CA SER A 115 -8.77 7.06 -1.17
C SER A 115 -9.68 7.19 0.05
N ASN A 116 -9.52 8.32 0.78
CA ASN A 116 -10.32 8.68 1.94
C ASN A 116 -11.82 8.79 1.60
N TRP A 117 -12.66 8.58 2.59
CA TRP A 117 -14.10 8.81 2.52
C TRP A 117 -14.45 10.29 2.40
N ASN A 118 -13.64 11.18 2.97
CA ASN A 118 -13.74 12.63 2.81
C ASN A 118 -12.74 13.11 1.75
N THR A 119 -13.19 13.18 0.50
CA THR A 119 -12.45 13.77 -0.63
C THR A 119 -12.95 15.15 -1.01
N SER A 120 -13.71 15.79 -0.12
CA SER A 120 -14.32 17.12 -0.39
C SER A 120 -13.27 18.18 -0.71
N GLY A 121 -13.50 18.96 -1.74
CA GLY A 121 -12.60 20.04 -2.14
C GLY A 121 -11.31 19.58 -2.84
N ASN A 122 -11.17 18.29 -3.18
CA ASN A 122 -10.00 17.85 -3.92
C ASN A 122 -9.98 18.43 -5.34
N SER A 123 -8.77 18.72 -5.84
CA SER A 123 -8.53 19.21 -7.21
C SER A 123 -8.18 18.09 -8.19
N TYR A 124 -8.14 16.85 -7.74
CA TYR A 124 -7.70 15.69 -8.51
C TYR A 124 -8.85 14.97 -9.24
N GLY A 125 -10.11 15.27 -8.88
CA GLY A 125 -11.27 14.55 -9.38
C GLY A 125 -11.52 13.20 -8.69
N MET A 126 -10.86 12.96 -7.55
CA MET A 126 -11.00 11.74 -6.76
C MET A 126 -12.42 11.53 -6.27
N THR A 127 -12.87 10.28 -6.27
CA THR A 127 -14.09 9.84 -5.61
C THR A 127 -13.78 9.12 -4.30
N SER A 128 -14.75 9.11 -3.37
CA SER A 128 -14.56 8.53 -2.05
C SER A 128 -14.38 7.01 -2.10
N GLY A 129 -13.37 6.50 -1.41
CA GLY A 129 -13.11 5.07 -1.31
C GLY A 129 -12.78 4.40 -2.64
N ALA A 130 -12.25 5.15 -3.61
CA ALA A 130 -11.78 4.63 -4.88
C ALA A 130 -10.34 4.11 -4.77
N ILE A 131 -9.91 3.29 -5.70
CA ILE A 131 -8.50 2.92 -5.85
C ILE A 131 -7.82 3.95 -6.75
N GLU A 132 -6.85 4.62 -6.20
CA GLU A 132 -6.04 5.63 -6.84
C GLU A 132 -4.65 5.08 -7.18
N TYR A 133 -3.95 5.73 -8.12
CA TYR A 133 -2.57 5.37 -8.41
C TYR A 133 -1.65 6.58 -8.51
N MET A 134 -0.40 6.34 -8.19
CA MET A 134 0.72 7.25 -8.36
C MET A 134 1.84 6.56 -9.14
N THR A 135 2.70 7.31 -9.80
CA THR A 135 3.82 6.77 -10.57
C THR A 135 5.15 7.38 -10.16
N ALA A 136 6.21 6.59 -10.31
CA ALA A 136 7.59 7.01 -10.09
C ALA A 136 8.55 6.27 -11.03
N SER A 137 9.74 6.84 -11.24
CA SER A 137 10.87 6.18 -11.92
C SER A 137 11.78 5.42 -10.93
N ASN A 138 11.51 5.53 -9.63
CA ASN A 138 12.26 4.88 -8.56
C ASN A 138 11.27 4.29 -7.55
N PRO A 139 11.46 3.05 -7.07
CA PRO A 139 10.52 2.40 -6.15
C PRO A 139 10.38 3.12 -4.79
N LEU A 140 11.38 3.89 -4.38
CA LEU A 140 11.30 4.74 -3.18
C LEU A 140 10.71 6.14 -3.46
N GLY A 141 10.26 6.41 -4.70
CA GLY A 141 9.71 7.70 -5.11
C GLY A 141 10.78 8.72 -5.56
N PRO A 142 10.46 10.03 -5.65
CA PRO A 142 9.14 10.56 -5.34
C PRO A 142 8.05 10.10 -6.31
N TYR A 143 6.85 9.88 -5.78
CA TYR A 143 5.68 9.49 -6.56
C TYR A 143 4.85 10.71 -6.96
N THR A 144 4.31 10.67 -8.18
CA THR A 144 3.38 11.69 -8.72
C THR A 144 2.00 11.08 -8.90
N TYR A 145 0.97 11.76 -8.46
CA TYR A 145 -0.41 11.32 -8.62
C TYR A 145 -0.77 11.18 -10.10
N GLY A 146 -1.35 10.03 -10.45
CA GLY A 146 -1.71 9.66 -11.81
C GLY A 146 -3.21 9.68 -12.11
N GLY A 147 -4.05 9.38 -11.12
CA GLY A 147 -5.50 9.36 -11.29
C GLY A 147 -6.22 8.26 -10.51
N GLU A 148 -7.53 8.17 -10.71
CA GLU A 148 -8.36 7.08 -10.24
C GLU A 148 -8.14 5.84 -11.13
N LEU A 149 -7.80 4.71 -10.52
CA LEU A 149 -7.62 3.43 -11.20
C LEU A 149 -8.95 2.67 -11.30
N PHE A 150 -9.69 2.64 -10.20
CA PHE A 150 -10.95 1.90 -10.10
C PHE A 150 -11.86 2.58 -9.05
N PRO A 151 -13.10 2.94 -9.43
CA PRO A 151 -14.02 3.58 -8.48
C PRO A 151 -14.43 2.60 -7.38
N ASN A 152 -14.99 3.13 -6.29
CA ASN A 152 -15.57 2.25 -5.27
C ASN A 152 -16.58 1.28 -5.90
N GLN A 153 -16.48 -0.01 -5.53
CA GLN A 153 -17.37 -1.05 -6.05
C GLN A 153 -18.86 -0.77 -5.85
N GLY A 154 -19.21 0.08 -4.90
CA GLY A 154 -20.57 0.54 -4.67
C GLY A 154 -21.19 1.23 -5.89
N LYS A 155 -20.38 1.81 -6.77
CA LYS A 155 -20.82 2.38 -8.04
C LYS A 155 -21.48 1.35 -8.96
N PHE A 156 -21.03 0.09 -8.90
CA PHE A 156 -21.53 -1.00 -9.75
C PHE A 156 -22.58 -1.85 -9.05
N PHE A 157 -22.47 -2.01 -7.73
CA PHE A 157 -23.26 -2.96 -6.95
C PHE A 157 -24.21 -2.31 -5.93
N GLY A 158 -24.19 -0.97 -5.82
CA GLY A 158 -25.07 -0.21 -4.95
C GLY A 158 -24.70 -0.23 -3.46
N LEU A 159 -23.67 -1.00 -3.05
CA LEU A 159 -23.21 -1.12 -1.67
C LEU A 159 -21.79 -0.58 -1.54
N TYR A 160 -21.67 0.63 -1.00
CA TYR A 160 -20.40 1.27 -0.73
C TYR A 160 -19.78 0.71 0.56
N GLY A 161 -18.46 0.62 0.59
CA GLY A 161 -17.69 0.12 1.73
C GLY A 161 -16.22 0.04 1.40
N ASN A 162 -15.43 -0.59 2.27
CA ASN A 162 -14.01 -0.80 2.04
C ASN A 162 -13.76 -1.35 0.64
N ASN A 163 -12.73 -0.83 0.02
CA ASN A 163 -12.37 -1.14 -1.35
C ASN A 163 -10.89 -1.50 -1.38
N HIS A 164 -10.60 -2.78 -1.23
CA HIS A 164 -9.24 -3.30 -1.29
C HIS A 164 -9.01 -4.03 -2.60
N HIS A 165 -7.77 -4.00 -3.06
CA HIS A 165 -7.39 -4.55 -4.35
C HIS A 165 -6.05 -5.27 -4.31
N SER A 166 -5.80 -6.01 -5.38
CA SER A 166 -4.48 -6.56 -5.71
C SER A 166 -4.32 -6.56 -7.21
N ILE A 167 -3.14 -6.18 -7.70
CA ILE A 167 -2.81 -6.21 -9.13
C ILE A 167 -1.75 -7.28 -9.35
N CYS A 168 -1.97 -8.14 -10.34
CA CYS A 168 -0.95 -9.08 -10.79
C CYS A 168 -0.92 -9.19 -12.32
N ALA A 169 0.23 -9.60 -12.85
CA ALA A 169 0.40 -9.89 -14.26
C ALA A 169 0.48 -11.40 -14.47
N VAL A 170 -0.32 -11.92 -15.41
CA VAL A 170 -0.29 -13.32 -15.82
C VAL A 170 -0.22 -13.37 -17.35
N ASN A 171 0.83 -13.98 -17.88
CA ASN A 171 1.05 -14.10 -19.34
C ASN A 171 0.97 -12.76 -20.10
N GLY A 172 1.48 -11.68 -19.50
CA GLY A 172 1.46 -10.34 -20.08
C GLY A 172 0.14 -9.58 -19.97
N GLN A 173 -0.89 -10.18 -19.39
CA GLN A 173 -2.17 -9.54 -19.08
C GLN A 173 -2.18 -9.09 -17.63
N LEU A 174 -2.58 -7.83 -17.38
CA LEU A 174 -2.81 -7.31 -16.02
C LEU A 174 -4.22 -7.66 -15.55
N TYR A 175 -4.31 -8.06 -14.28
CA TYR A 175 -5.55 -8.35 -13.59
C TYR A 175 -5.60 -7.52 -12.32
N LEU A 176 -6.75 -6.87 -12.08
CA LEU A 176 -7.09 -6.21 -10.83
C LEU A 176 -8.13 -7.07 -10.11
N PHE A 177 -7.77 -7.58 -8.95
CA PHE A 177 -8.68 -8.30 -8.06
C PHE A 177 -9.17 -7.33 -7.00
N TYR A 178 -10.46 -7.35 -6.73
CA TYR A 178 -11.08 -6.51 -5.71
C TYR A 178 -12.22 -7.26 -5.05
N HIS A 179 -12.58 -6.87 -3.85
CA HIS A 179 -13.78 -7.42 -3.21
C HIS A 179 -14.98 -6.50 -3.41
N ASN A 180 -16.18 -7.05 -3.32
CA ASN A 180 -17.42 -6.29 -3.26
C ASN A 180 -18.29 -6.81 -2.10
N ARG A 181 -19.31 -6.04 -1.72
CA ARG A 181 -20.20 -6.35 -0.60
C ARG A 181 -21.56 -6.88 -1.06
N SER A 182 -21.76 -7.05 -2.36
CA SER A 182 -22.99 -7.61 -2.93
C SER A 182 -22.89 -9.13 -2.99
N VAL A 183 -23.40 -9.82 -2.00
CA VAL A 183 -23.65 -11.26 -2.02
C VAL A 183 -25.12 -11.48 -1.78
#